data_6cd760ff6a83d3d6f175bd88988e4631
#
_entry.id   6cd760ff6a83d3d6f175bd88988e4631
#
_cell.length_a   1.000
_cell.length_b   1.000
_cell.length_c   1.000
_cell.angle_alpha   90.00
_cell.angle_beta   90.00
_cell.angle_gamma   90.00
#
_symmetry.space_group_name_H-M   'P 1'
#
loop_
_entity.id
_entity.type
_entity.pdbx_description
1 polymer ?
#
loop_
_entity_poly.entity_id
_entity_poly.type
_entity_poly.pdbx_seq_one_letter_code
_entity_poly.pdbx_strand_id
1 'polypeptide(L)'
;MQTNALFYKRKKGTISTEDYVNWSHYLLENDVSSPSVNIISSFSYSESIFEVEVYFNRALNELAIQKPTLELCARAYISHLANKIIEANSHSMICDLAYMIYKIVASDLHYPDDLMEWYVVSEMIDVLRYGDIPKEFNEDEVISKIKREVNILLVLND
;
A
#
# COMPACT_ATOMS: atom_id res chain seq x y z
N MET A 1 -4.38 3.07 7.57
CA MET A 1 -3.21 2.34 6.99
C MET A 1 -2.42 1.67 8.11
N GLN A 2 -2.10 0.38 7.97
CA GLN A 2 -1.34 -0.39 8.97
C GLN A 2 0.10 0.13 9.13
N THR A 3 0.68 -0.08 10.30
CA THR A 3 2.01 0.43 10.67
C THR A 3 3.13 0.01 9.69
N ASN A 4 3.15 -1.26 9.27
CA ASN A 4 4.18 -1.73 8.33
C ASN A 4 4.05 -1.08 6.95
N ALA A 5 2.83 -0.83 6.47
CA ALA A 5 2.59 -0.11 5.23
C ALA A 5 3.06 1.37 5.31
N LEU A 6 2.87 2.00 6.48
CA LEU A 6 3.39 3.34 6.74
C LEU A 6 4.92 3.37 6.69
N PHE A 7 5.59 2.37 7.29
CA PHE A 7 7.04 2.24 7.20
C PHE A 7 7.55 2.10 5.77
N TYR A 8 6.79 1.42 4.89
CA TYR A 8 7.14 1.34 3.48
C TYR A 8 7.18 2.73 2.83
N LYS A 9 6.12 3.53 2.95
CA LYS A 9 6.08 4.90 2.42
C LYS A 9 7.21 5.75 2.98
N ARG A 10 7.50 5.62 4.28
CA ARG A 10 8.63 6.33 4.91
C ARG A 10 9.98 5.93 4.31
N LYS A 11 10.22 4.64 4.09
CA LYS A 11 11.46 4.14 3.44
C LYS A 11 11.62 4.63 2.01
N LYS A 12 10.51 4.81 1.29
CA LYS A 12 10.47 5.31 -0.10
C LYS A 12 10.50 6.84 -0.20
N GLY A 13 10.43 7.56 0.91
CA GLY A 13 10.36 9.02 0.90
C GLY A 13 9.08 9.58 0.30
N THR A 14 8.00 8.79 0.30
CA THR A 14 6.68 9.16 -0.25
C THR A 14 5.64 9.42 0.84
N ILE A 15 6.07 9.44 2.09
CA ILE A 15 5.20 9.67 3.24
C ILE A 15 4.79 11.13 3.35
N SER A 16 3.57 11.38 3.80
CA SER A 16 3.01 12.70 4.05
C SER A 16 2.53 12.83 5.50
N THR A 17 2.27 14.07 5.93
CA THR A 17 1.63 14.34 7.22
C THR A 17 0.27 13.65 7.34
N GLU A 18 -0.53 13.67 6.26
CA GLU A 18 -1.80 12.97 6.19
C GLU A 18 -1.67 11.47 6.47
N ASP A 19 -0.62 10.82 5.97
CA ASP A 19 -0.39 9.39 6.21
C ASP A 19 -0.19 9.09 7.70
N TYR A 20 0.56 9.93 8.41
CA TYR A 20 0.78 9.80 9.86
C TYR A 20 -0.51 10.03 10.66
N VAL A 21 -1.29 11.05 10.31
CA VAL A 21 -2.57 11.34 10.97
C VAL A 21 -3.56 10.20 10.75
N ASN A 22 -3.71 9.71 9.51
CA ASN A 22 -4.58 8.57 9.20
C ASN A 22 -4.10 7.27 9.87
N TRP A 23 -2.79 7.08 10.03
CA TRP A 23 -2.25 5.96 10.80
C TRP A 23 -2.62 6.06 12.28
N SER A 24 -2.54 7.23 12.88
CA SER A 24 -2.91 7.40 14.29
C SER A 24 -4.41 7.16 14.52
N HIS A 25 -5.27 7.63 13.62
CA HIS A 25 -6.71 7.32 13.64
C HIS A 25 -6.96 5.82 13.53
N TYR A 26 -6.28 5.14 12.60
CA TYR A 26 -6.38 3.68 12.47
C TYR A 26 -5.99 2.94 13.77
N LEU A 27 -4.93 3.37 14.47
CA LEU A 27 -4.56 2.78 15.76
C LEU A 27 -5.64 2.99 16.81
N LEU A 28 -6.17 4.21 16.93
CA LEU A 28 -7.22 4.54 17.91
C LEU A 28 -8.52 3.77 17.64
N GLU A 29 -8.90 3.58 16.38
CA GLU A 29 -10.06 2.77 15.98
C GLU A 29 -9.89 1.28 16.35
N ASN A 30 -8.65 0.81 16.51
CA ASN A 30 -8.31 -0.55 16.95
C ASN A 30 -7.90 -0.62 18.43
N ASP A 31 -8.32 0.32 19.25
CA ASP A 31 -8.05 0.38 20.69
C ASP A 31 -6.56 0.44 21.07
N VAL A 32 -5.70 0.87 20.12
CA VAL A 32 -4.26 1.08 20.34
C VAL A 32 -4.00 2.57 20.51
N SER A 33 -3.60 2.98 21.71
CA SER A 33 -3.35 4.39 22.03
C SER A 33 -2.05 4.59 22.80
N SER A 34 -1.47 5.78 22.64
CA SER A 34 -0.39 6.31 23.46
C SER A 34 -0.45 7.84 23.48
N PRO A 35 0.23 8.53 24.41
CA PRO A 35 0.25 9.99 24.42
C PRO A 35 0.63 10.59 23.05
N SER A 36 1.66 10.06 22.40
CA SER A 36 2.11 10.58 21.10
C SER A 36 1.15 10.22 19.96
N VAL A 37 0.48 9.07 19.97
CA VAL A 37 -0.59 8.73 19.01
C VAL A 37 -1.73 9.72 19.09
N ASN A 38 -2.17 10.07 20.30
CA ASN A 38 -3.24 11.05 20.53
C ASN A 38 -2.83 12.45 20.01
N ILE A 39 -1.56 12.85 20.18
CA ILE A 39 -1.07 14.11 19.64
C ILE A 39 -1.08 14.09 18.12
N ILE A 40 -0.57 13.02 17.47
CA ILE A 40 -0.56 12.90 16.00
C ILE A 40 -1.98 12.98 15.44
N SER A 41 -2.96 12.35 16.09
CA SER A 41 -4.37 12.36 15.64
C SER A 41 -5.02 13.75 15.68
N SER A 42 -4.44 14.68 16.42
CA SER A 42 -4.93 16.07 16.51
C SER A 42 -4.27 17.02 15.50
N PHE A 43 -3.24 16.60 14.79
CA PHE A 43 -2.58 17.42 13.79
C PHE A 43 -3.45 17.65 12.54
N SER A 44 -3.33 18.84 11.97
CA SER A 44 -3.87 19.08 10.63
C SER A 44 -3.00 18.43 9.56
N TYR A 45 -3.58 18.10 8.39
CA TYR A 45 -2.82 17.54 7.26
C TYR A 45 -1.76 18.49 6.68
N SER A 46 -1.86 19.78 7.01
CA SER A 46 -0.89 20.82 6.60
C SER A 46 0.25 21.03 7.61
N GLU A 47 0.26 20.27 8.71
CA GLU A 47 1.31 20.38 9.72
C GLU A 47 2.68 19.97 9.15
N SER A 48 3.74 20.52 9.73
CA SER A 48 5.11 20.19 9.32
C SER A 48 5.40 18.71 9.54
N ILE A 49 5.79 18.01 8.48
CA ILE A 49 6.15 16.59 8.56
C ILE A 49 7.26 16.33 9.57
N PHE A 50 8.20 17.27 9.72
CA PHE A 50 9.31 17.15 10.68
C PHE A 50 8.82 17.15 12.13
N GLU A 51 7.79 17.93 12.44
CA GLU A 51 7.17 17.94 13.75
C GLU A 51 6.41 16.65 14.03
N VAL A 52 5.61 16.21 13.07
CA VAL A 52 4.86 14.94 13.18
C VAL A 52 5.79 13.75 13.36
N GLU A 53 6.93 13.71 12.67
CA GLU A 53 7.93 12.63 12.80
C GLU A 53 8.54 12.54 14.21
N VAL A 54 8.66 13.66 14.93
CA VAL A 54 9.11 13.64 16.32
C VAL A 54 8.14 12.82 17.19
N TYR A 55 6.84 13.07 17.04
CA TYR A 55 5.82 12.33 17.80
C TYR A 55 5.66 10.91 17.29
N PHE A 56 5.80 10.66 15.99
CA PHE A 56 5.79 9.30 15.45
C PHE A 56 6.90 8.44 16.07
N ASN A 57 8.14 8.94 16.14
CA ASN A 57 9.24 8.21 16.76
C ASN A 57 9.01 7.97 18.27
N ARG A 58 8.36 8.91 18.97
CA ARG A 58 7.94 8.70 20.37
C ARG A 58 6.86 7.63 20.47
N ALA A 59 5.85 7.66 19.62
CA ALA A 59 4.77 6.68 19.57
C ALA A 59 5.31 5.26 19.36
N LEU A 60 6.30 5.08 18.46
CA LEU A 60 6.95 3.78 18.26
C LEU A 60 7.59 3.25 19.55
N ASN A 61 8.25 4.11 20.33
CA ASN A 61 8.85 3.74 21.59
C ASN A 61 7.78 3.43 22.65
N GLU A 62 6.75 4.28 22.76
CA GLU A 62 5.65 4.12 23.72
C GLU A 62 4.87 2.82 23.50
N LEU A 63 4.72 2.41 22.23
CA LEU A 63 4.02 1.19 21.84
C LEU A 63 4.96 -0.02 21.67
N ALA A 64 6.26 0.12 21.98
CA ALA A 64 7.29 -0.90 21.80
C ALA A 64 7.32 -1.50 20.35
N ILE A 65 6.99 -0.69 19.36
CA ILE A 65 7.00 -1.10 17.94
C ILE A 65 8.43 -1.14 17.43
N GLN A 66 8.87 -2.33 17.03
CA GLN A 66 10.19 -2.52 16.42
C GLN A 66 10.15 -2.19 14.92
N LYS A 67 11.29 -1.72 14.40
CA LYS A 67 11.45 -1.40 12.98
C LYS A 67 11.39 -2.69 12.14
N PRO A 68 10.39 -2.81 11.23
CA PRO A 68 10.23 -4.02 10.42
C PRO A 68 11.27 -4.10 9.30
N THR A 69 11.43 -5.31 8.73
CA THR A 69 12.24 -5.53 7.52
C THR A 69 11.60 -4.84 6.32
N LEU A 70 12.38 -4.62 5.24
CA LEU A 70 11.84 -4.06 4.00
C LEU A 70 10.75 -4.96 3.42
N GLU A 71 10.96 -6.27 3.44
CA GLU A 71 9.99 -7.24 2.92
C GLU A 71 8.65 -7.15 3.65
N LEU A 72 8.63 -7.14 4.98
CA LEU A 72 7.39 -6.97 5.76
C LEU A 72 6.69 -5.66 5.44
N CYS A 73 7.45 -4.57 5.27
CA CYS A 73 6.90 -3.27 4.90
C CYS A 73 6.27 -3.31 3.49
N ALA A 74 6.99 -3.88 2.52
CA ALA A 74 6.55 -3.96 1.13
C ALA A 74 5.28 -4.82 1.00
N ARG A 75 5.24 -6.00 1.62
CA ARG A 75 4.07 -6.88 1.63
C ARG A 75 2.85 -6.21 2.27
N ALA A 76 3.02 -5.51 3.39
CA ALA A 76 1.94 -4.76 4.02
C ALA A 76 1.43 -3.60 3.14
N TYR A 77 2.32 -2.94 2.41
CA TYR A 77 1.91 -1.88 1.50
C TYR A 77 1.22 -2.43 0.23
N ILE A 78 1.64 -3.59 -0.28
CA ILE A 78 0.92 -4.32 -1.33
C ILE A 78 -0.51 -4.64 -0.87
N SER A 79 -0.71 -5.17 0.35
CA SER A 79 -2.05 -5.42 0.91
C SER A 79 -2.87 -4.14 1.04
N HIS A 80 -2.25 -3.02 1.41
CA HIS A 80 -2.92 -1.72 1.43
C HIS A 80 -3.37 -1.27 0.03
N LEU A 81 -2.54 -1.45 -1.00
CA LEU A 81 -2.92 -1.15 -2.39
C LEU A 81 -4.03 -2.09 -2.89
N ALA A 82 -3.98 -3.37 -2.52
CA ALA A 82 -5.02 -4.34 -2.85
C ALA A 82 -6.39 -3.93 -2.28
N ASN A 83 -6.45 -3.47 -1.02
CA ASN A 83 -7.70 -2.93 -0.45
C ASN A 83 -8.18 -1.69 -1.22
N LYS A 84 -7.28 -0.80 -1.63
CA LYS A 84 -7.64 0.35 -2.47
C LYS A 84 -8.20 -0.07 -3.85
N ILE A 85 -7.72 -1.18 -4.43
CA ILE A 85 -8.27 -1.73 -5.68
C ILE A 85 -9.73 -2.17 -5.48
N ILE A 86 -10.06 -2.78 -4.33
CA ILE A 86 -11.46 -3.17 -4.03
C ILE A 86 -12.37 -1.95 -3.96
N GLU A 87 -11.89 -0.86 -3.38
CA GLU A 87 -12.65 0.39 -3.20
C GLU A 87 -12.71 1.25 -4.48
N ALA A 88 -11.84 0.96 -5.46
CA ALA A 88 -11.70 1.78 -6.67
C ALA A 88 -12.92 1.69 -7.60
N ASN A 89 -13.36 2.85 -8.10
CA ASN A 89 -14.56 3.01 -8.93
C ASN A 89 -14.26 3.16 -10.43
N SER A 90 -12.99 3.12 -10.84
CA SER A 90 -12.61 3.23 -12.25
C SER A 90 -11.56 2.20 -12.64
N HIS A 91 -11.67 1.68 -13.87
CA HIS A 91 -10.72 0.72 -14.43
C HIS A 91 -9.30 1.29 -14.51
N SER A 92 -9.17 2.58 -14.89
CA SER A 92 -7.88 3.25 -14.93
C SER A 92 -7.19 3.24 -13.56
N MET A 93 -7.92 3.60 -12.49
CA MET A 93 -7.38 3.58 -11.12
C MET A 93 -6.98 2.18 -10.67
N ILE A 94 -7.80 1.16 -11.00
CA ILE A 94 -7.50 -0.25 -10.72
C ILE A 94 -6.19 -0.66 -11.40
N CYS A 95 -6.03 -0.36 -12.69
CA CYS A 95 -4.80 -0.64 -13.44
C CYS A 95 -3.57 0.09 -12.87
N ASP A 96 -3.71 1.36 -12.48
CA ASP A 96 -2.61 2.13 -11.89
C ASP A 96 -2.15 1.54 -10.55
N LEU A 97 -3.08 1.19 -9.68
CA LEU A 97 -2.79 0.56 -8.39
C LEU A 97 -2.16 -0.83 -8.58
N ALA A 98 -2.68 -1.63 -9.51
CA ALA A 98 -2.11 -2.94 -9.85
C ALA A 98 -0.67 -2.82 -10.40
N TYR A 99 -0.41 -1.84 -11.24
CA TYR A 99 0.92 -1.57 -11.75
C TYR A 99 1.88 -1.09 -10.66
N MET A 100 1.39 -0.35 -9.65
CA MET A 100 2.18 -0.03 -8.46
C MET A 100 2.55 -1.28 -7.65
N ILE A 101 1.63 -2.23 -7.49
CA ILE A 101 1.93 -3.52 -6.83
C ILE A 101 3.05 -4.24 -7.61
N TYR A 102 2.91 -4.36 -8.93
CA TYR A 102 3.96 -4.97 -9.77
C TYR A 102 5.33 -4.31 -9.57
N LYS A 103 5.41 -2.97 -9.55
CA LYS A 103 6.67 -2.26 -9.32
C LYS A 103 7.33 -2.64 -7.98
N ILE A 104 6.54 -2.81 -6.93
CA ILE A 104 7.05 -3.23 -5.62
C ILE A 104 7.56 -4.68 -5.68
N VAL A 105 6.79 -5.57 -6.31
CA VAL A 105 7.18 -6.99 -6.51
C VAL A 105 8.50 -7.08 -7.27
N ALA A 106 8.66 -6.29 -8.32
CA ALA A 106 9.85 -6.29 -9.17
C ALA A 106 11.08 -5.68 -8.46
N SER A 107 10.94 -4.45 -7.94
CA SER A 107 12.08 -3.66 -7.49
C SER A 107 12.50 -3.92 -6.04
N ASP A 108 11.57 -4.27 -5.17
CA ASP A 108 11.82 -4.37 -3.73
C ASP A 108 11.80 -5.81 -3.21
N LEU A 109 11.01 -6.68 -3.84
CA LEU A 109 10.87 -8.08 -3.44
C LEU A 109 11.58 -9.05 -4.41
N HIS A 110 12.05 -8.58 -5.58
CA HIS A 110 12.78 -9.39 -6.56
C HIS A 110 12.03 -10.64 -7.02
N TYR A 111 10.74 -10.48 -7.33
CA TYR A 111 9.87 -11.52 -7.89
C TYR A 111 9.75 -12.79 -7.01
N PRO A 112 9.24 -12.72 -5.78
CA PRO A 112 8.98 -13.92 -5.00
C PRO A 112 7.87 -14.76 -5.66
N ASP A 113 7.99 -16.10 -5.56
CA ASP A 113 7.12 -17.04 -6.27
C ASP A 113 5.63 -16.81 -6.03
N ASP A 114 5.25 -16.45 -4.82
CA ASP A 114 3.87 -16.19 -4.40
C ASP A 114 3.26 -14.91 -4.98
N LEU A 115 4.08 -14.03 -5.58
CA LEU A 115 3.65 -12.77 -6.19
C LEU A 115 3.97 -12.68 -7.70
N MET A 116 4.40 -13.76 -8.33
CA MET A 116 4.78 -13.77 -9.76
C MET A 116 3.63 -13.39 -10.70
N GLU A 117 2.38 -13.66 -10.32
CA GLU A 117 1.21 -13.32 -11.14
C GLU A 117 1.06 -11.81 -11.37
N TRP A 118 1.65 -10.97 -10.51
CA TRP A 118 1.67 -9.52 -10.72
C TRP A 118 2.53 -9.08 -11.90
N TYR A 119 3.52 -9.89 -12.31
CA TYR A 119 4.23 -9.70 -13.57
C TYR A 119 3.27 -9.91 -14.76
N VAL A 120 2.51 -11.02 -14.75
CA VAL A 120 1.51 -11.28 -15.81
C VAL A 120 0.47 -10.16 -15.89
N VAL A 121 -0.01 -9.67 -14.73
CA VAL A 121 -0.91 -8.52 -14.67
C VAL A 121 -0.30 -7.29 -15.32
N SER A 122 0.99 -7.00 -15.08
CA SER A 122 1.65 -5.84 -15.69
C SER A 122 1.73 -5.94 -17.20
N GLU A 123 2.06 -7.12 -17.75
CA GLU A 123 2.09 -7.38 -19.20
C GLU A 123 0.70 -7.17 -19.82
N MET A 124 -0.36 -7.66 -19.18
CA MET A 124 -1.74 -7.45 -19.65
C MET A 124 -2.12 -5.96 -19.66
N ILE A 125 -1.72 -5.21 -18.62
CA ILE A 125 -1.95 -3.76 -18.55
C ILE A 125 -1.18 -3.04 -19.67
N ASP A 126 0.07 -3.43 -19.94
CA ASP A 126 0.88 -2.82 -20.98
C ASP A 126 0.32 -3.10 -22.38
N VAL A 127 -0.14 -4.32 -22.66
CA VAL A 127 -0.88 -4.65 -23.90
C VAL A 127 -2.16 -3.83 -24.01
N LEU A 128 -2.91 -3.66 -22.92
CA LEU A 128 -4.12 -2.85 -22.90
C LEU A 128 -3.84 -1.38 -23.24
N ARG A 129 -2.74 -0.81 -22.73
CA ARG A 129 -2.39 0.61 -22.87
C ARG A 129 -1.68 0.93 -24.20
N TYR A 130 -0.80 0.04 -24.63
CA TYR A 130 0.17 0.32 -25.70
C TYR A 130 0.15 -0.71 -26.83
N GLY A 131 -0.60 -1.80 -26.69
CA GLY A 131 -0.69 -2.85 -27.71
C GLY A 131 -1.38 -2.39 -28.98
N ASP A 132 -1.02 -3.01 -30.11
CA ASP A 132 -1.64 -2.80 -31.40
C ASP A 132 -3.08 -3.33 -31.44
N ILE A 133 -3.87 -2.85 -32.41
CA ILE A 133 -5.24 -3.31 -32.64
C ILE A 133 -5.21 -4.43 -33.70
N PRO A 134 -5.90 -5.59 -33.46
CA PRO A 134 -6.72 -5.93 -32.30
C PRO A 134 -5.89 -6.25 -31.05
N LYS A 135 -6.36 -5.79 -29.89
CA LYS A 135 -5.72 -6.10 -28.61
C LYS A 135 -5.95 -7.55 -28.24
N GLU A 136 -4.94 -8.19 -27.68
CA GLU A 136 -4.99 -9.58 -27.21
C GLU A 136 -5.98 -9.76 -26.06
N PHE A 137 -6.10 -8.72 -25.18
CA PHE A 137 -7.00 -8.71 -24.02
C PHE A 137 -7.94 -7.51 -24.10
N ASN A 138 -9.19 -7.69 -23.68
CA ASN A 138 -10.09 -6.60 -23.43
C ASN A 138 -9.95 -6.07 -21.99
N GLU A 139 -10.49 -4.87 -21.75
CA GLU A 139 -10.36 -4.21 -20.45
C GLU A 139 -11.01 -5.01 -19.32
N ASP A 140 -12.16 -5.62 -19.54
CA ASP A 140 -12.88 -6.41 -18.52
C ASP A 140 -12.11 -7.67 -18.10
N GLU A 141 -11.41 -8.30 -19.04
CA GLU A 141 -10.53 -9.45 -18.76
C GLU A 141 -9.35 -9.04 -17.86
N VAL A 142 -8.72 -7.92 -18.14
CA VAL A 142 -7.63 -7.39 -17.32
C VAL A 142 -8.12 -7.06 -15.90
N ILE A 143 -9.25 -6.34 -15.78
CA ILE A 143 -9.84 -6.02 -14.48
C ILE A 143 -10.23 -7.27 -13.70
N SER A 144 -10.80 -8.27 -14.37
CA SER A 144 -11.17 -9.55 -13.75
C SER A 144 -9.95 -10.29 -13.23
N LYS A 145 -8.84 -10.31 -13.99
CA LYS A 145 -7.57 -10.90 -13.55
C LYS A 145 -7.04 -10.17 -12.31
N ILE A 146 -6.98 -8.83 -12.33
CA ILE A 146 -6.52 -8.01 -11.20
C ILE A 146 -7.32 -8.33 -9.93
N LYS A 147 -8.66 -8.31 -10.02
CA LYS A 147 -9.54 -8.58 -8.87
C LYS A 147 -9.34 -10.00 -8.31
N ARG A 148 -9.10 -10.99 -9.17
CA ARG A 148 -8.80 -12.35 -8.72
C ARG A 148 -7.49 -12.40 -7.93
N GLU A 149 -6.43 -11.78 -8.41
CA GLU A 149 -5.14 -11.76 -7.72
C GLU A 149 -5.21 -10.98 -6.39
N VAL A 150 -5.97 -9.89 -6.35
CA VAL A 150 -6.24 -9.15 -5.10
C VAL A 150 -6.93 -10.05 -4.07
N ASN A 151 -7.95 -10.81 -4.47
CA ASN A 151 -8.66 -11.71 -3.54
C ASN A 151 -7.72 -12.81 -3.00
N ILE A 152 -6.88 -13.41 -3.86
CA ILE A 152 -5.89 -14.42 -3.42
C ILE A 152 -4.93 -13.80 -2.40
N LEU A 153 -4.41 -12.61 -2.69
CA LEU A 153 -3.46 -11.90 -1.83
C LEU A 153 -4.05 -11.57 -0.46
N LEU A 154 -5.31 -11.15 -0.39
CA LEU A 154 -5.95 -10.77 0.88
C LEU A 154 -6.32 -11.99 1.72
N VAL A 155 -6.76 -13.09 1.10
CA VAL A 155 -7.05 -14.36 1.81
C VAL A 155 -5.78 -14.97 2.43
N LEU A 156 -4.62 -14.79 1.80
CA LEU A 156 -3.35 -15.32 2.33
C LEU A 156 -2.79 -14.48 3.50
N ASN A 157 -3.30 -13.28 3.72
CA ASN A 157 -2.83 -12.35 4.75
C ASN A 157 -3.80 -12.19 5.95
N ASP A 158 -4.96 -12.86 5.92
CA ASP A 158 -5.90 -13.04 7.04
C ASP A 158 -5.50 -14.26 7.88
#